data_2ad8a57f912f7d13de4f2a34067af292
#
_entry.id   2ad8a57f912f7d13de4f2a34067af292
#
_cell.length_a   1.000
_cell.length_b   1.000
_cell.length_c   1.000
_cell.angle_alpha   90.00
_cell.angle_beta   90.00
_cell.angle_gamma   90.00
#
_symmetry.space_group_name_H-M   'P 1'
#
loop_
_entity.id
_entity.type
_entity.pdbx_description
1 polymer ?
#
loop_
_entity_poly.entity_id
_entity_poly.type
_entity_poly.pdbx_seq_one_letter_code
_entity_poly.pdbx_strand_id
1 'polypeptide(L)'
;MTPRLVAIDRPGGPEFVDDVLRIWDAGDAVFPVDQRLPAEAKSAQLRTMRVGEAVEEGDALVMATSGSTGTPKGVVLTHDAVTASAEATSARLGVTHEDHWLACLPLSHVGGLSVVTRALHTHTRLTVLPGFETTAVDESGATLVSLVATTLRRIHPERFRTIVLGGGRPPADRPPNTVTTYGMTETGSGVVYDGVPLDGVEIDVAADGEIRLRGPMLLRCYRDGSSPVDADGWLATGDLGRWLDDGRLHVDGRRGDMIVT
;
A
#
# COMPACT_ATOMS: atom_id res chain seq x y z
N MET A 1 -11.38 26.44 4.04
CA MET A 1 -10.91 26.01 5.39
C MET A 1 -9.55 25.36 5.22
N THR A 2 -8.66 25.41 6.22
CA THR A 2 -7.37 24.74 6.15
C THR A 2 -7.59 23.22 6.25
N PRO A 3 -7.07 22.41 5.32
CA PRO A 3 -7.17 20.96 5.36
C PRO A 3 -6.59 20.35 6.64
N ARG A 4 -7.17 19.27 7.12
CA ARG A 4 -6.76 18.60 8.37
C ARG A 4 -6.60 17.11 8.18
N LEU A 5 -5.82 16.49 9.07
CA LEU A 5 -5.75 15.03 9.16
C LEU A 5 -6.91 14.50 9.99
N VAL A 6 -7.78 13.69 9.38
CA VAL A 6 -8.97 13.12 10.01
C VAL A 6 -8.80 11.61 10.18
N ALA A 7 -8.96 11.11 11.41
CA ALA A 7 -8.87 9.68 11.69
C ALA A 7 -10.18 8.95 11.35
N ILE A 8 -10.04 7.75 10.79
CA ILE A 8 -11.13 6.78 10.67
C ILE A 8 -10.84 5.65 11.68
N ASP A 9 -11.53 5.65 12.83
CA ASP A 9 -11.41 4.64 13.88
C ASP A 9 -12.59 3.67 13.83
N ARG A 10 -12.66 2.89 12.77
CA ARG A 10 -13.64 1.81 12.59
C ARG A 10 -13.09 0.66 11.75
N PRO A 11 -13.68 -0.54 11.83
CA PRO A 11 -13.31 -1.66 10.97
C PRO A 11 -13.64 -1.37 9.50
N GLY A 12 -13.07 -2.16 8.60
CA GLY A 12 -13.42 -2.15 7.19
C GLY A 12 -14.90 -2.46 6.95
N GLY A 13 -15.48 -1.84 5.93
CA GLY A 13 -16.88 -1.95 5.55
C GLY A 13 -17.31 -0.78 4.66
N PRO A 14 -18.57 -0.74 4.22
CA PRO A 14 -19.11 0.36 3.41
C PRO A 14 -18.94 1.72 4.09
N GLU A 15 -19.21 1.80 5.40
CA GLU A 15 -19.11 3.06 6.15
C GLU A 15 -17.66 3.59 6.26
N PHE A 16 -16.65 2.70 6.17
CA PHE A 16 -15.26 3.14 6.07
C PHE A 16 -15.00 3.86 4.73
N VAL A 17 -15.56 3.32 3.65
CA VAL A 17 -15.46 3.92 2.31
C VAL A 17 -16.17 5.27 2.26
N ASP A 18 -17.37 5.34 2.84
CA ASP A 18 -18.16 6.59 2.94
C ASP A 18 -17.39 7.65 3.73
N ASP A 19 -16.71 7.27 4.81
CA ASP A 19 -15.86 8.19 5.58
C ASP A 19 -14.67 8.68 4.76
N VAL A 20 -14.00 7.82 3.98
CA VAL A 20 -12.90 8.23 3.09
C VAL A 20 -13.40 9.28 2.10
N LEU A 21 -14.50 9.00 1.42
CA LEU A 21 -15.07 9.93 0.42
C LEU A 21 -15.47 11.26 1.06
N ARG A 22 -16.17 11.23 2.20
CA ARG A 22 -16.60 12.44 2.92
C ARG A 22 -15.41 13.30 3.37
N ILE A 23 -14.32 12.68 3.84
CA ILE A 23 -13.10 13.38 4.27
C ILE A 23 -12.41 14.01 3.06
N TRP A 24 -12.28 13.29 1.97
CA TRP A 24 -11.67 13.80 0.73
C TRP A 24 -12.51 14.93 0.10
N ASP A 25 -13.85 14.80 0.10
CA ASP A 25 -14.75 15.85 -0.40
C ASP A 25 -14.65 17.15 0.43
N ALA A 26 -14.27 17.05 1.70
CA ALA A 26 -14.00 18.21 2.55
C ALA A 26 -12.60 18.82 2.31
N GLY A 27 -11.77 18.20 1.47
CA GLY A 27 -10.38 18.57 1.21
C GLY A 27 -9.41 18.12 2.31
N ASP A 28 -9.83 17.25 3.21
CA ASP A 28 -9.06 16.73 4.34
C ASP A 28 -8.32 15.44 3.96
N ALA A 29 -7.28 15.09 4.72
CA ALA A 29 -6.54 13.83 4.56
C ALA A 29 -7.02 12.76 5.54
N VAL A 30 -6.97 11.49 5.12
CA VAL A 30 -7.40 10.33 5.90
C VAL A 30 -6.24 9.72 6.68
N PHE A 31 -6.47 9.38 7.94
CA PHE A 31 -5.63 8.52 8.76
C PHE A 31 -6.41 7.27 9.20
N PRO A 32 -6.16 6.08 8.64
CA PRO A 32 -6.84 4.85 9.07
C PRO A 32 -6.21 4.30 10.35
N VAL A 33 -7.01 4.20 11.42
CA VAL A 33 -6.56 3.69 12.72
C VAL A 33 -6.50 2.16 12.69
N ASP A 34 -5.42 1.58 13.20
CA ASP A 34 -5.30 0.12 13.31
C ASP A 34 -6.23 -0.42 14.39
N GLN A 35 -7.26 -1.15 13.96
CA GLN A 35 -8.29 -1.70 14.84
C GLN A 35 -7.79 -2.78 15.81
N ARG A 36 -6.60 -3.33 15.56
CA ARG A 36 -5.97 -4.37 16.38
C ARG A 36 -5.21 -3.80 17.57
N LEU A 37 -4.98 -2.49 17.60
CA LEU A 37 -4.25 -1.82 18.68
C LEU A 37 -5.14 -1.67 19.93
N PRO A 38 -4.57 -1.85 21.14
CA PRO A 38 -5.22 -1.45 22.37
C PRO A 38 -5.51 0.05 22.41
N ALA A 39 -6.49 0.50 23.19
CA ALA A 39 -6.93 1.89 23.24
C ALA A 39 -5.80 2.89 23.55
N GLU A 40 -4.87 2.52 24.45
CA GLU A 40 -3.72 3.35 24.80
C GLU A 40 -2.77 3.52 23.59
N ALA A 41 -2.49 2.43 22.86
CA ALA A 41 -1.64 2.46 21.67
C ALA A 41 -2.30 3.23 20.53
N LYS A 42 -3.63 3.11 20.33
CA LYS A 42 -4.40 3.95 19.41
C LYS A 42 -4.24 5.42 19.76
N SER A 43 -4.44 5.79 21.03
CA SER A 43 -4.30 7.17 21.50
C SER A 43 -2.89 7.71 21.29
N ALA A 44 -1.86 6.90 21.52
CA ALA A 44 -0.47 7.26 21.26
C ALA A 44 -0.23 7.46 19.76
N GLN A 45 -0.75 6.57 18.91
CA GLN A 45 -0.64 6.66 17.45
C GLN A 45 -1.31 7.93 16.91
N LEU A 46 -2.52 8.27 17.37
CA LEU A 46 -3.24 9.49 16.98
C LEU A 46 -2.42 10.76 17.31
N ARG A 47 -1.80 10.80 18.50
CA ARG A 47 -0.93 11.92 18.88
C ARG A 47 0.33 11.99 18.00
N THR A 48 1.01 10.85 17.79
CA THR A 48 2.23 10.79 16.96
C THR A 48 1.96 11.22 15.53
N MET A 49 0.82 10.82 14.97
CA MET A 49 0.40 11.20 13.62
C MET A 49 -0.18 12.62 13.56
N ARG A 50 -0.34 13.30 14.72
CA ARG A 50 -0.84 14.68 14.79
C ARG A 50 -2.22 14.78 14.13
N VAL A 51 -3.12 13.84 14.46
CA VAL A 51 -4.50 13.84 13.98
C VAL A 51 -5.24 15.10 14.47
N GLY A 52 -6.04 15.71 13.61
CA GLY A 52 -6.72 16.98 13.84
C GLY A 52 -5.89 18.22 13.50
N GLU A 53 -4.57 18.10 13.29
CA GLU A 53 -3.71 19.19 12.85
C GLU A 53 -3.74 19.36 11.33
N ALA A 54 -3.30 20.53 10.88
CA ALA A 54 -3.26 20.89 9.46
C ALA A 54 -2.41 19.92 8.63
N VAL A 55 -2.85 19.69 7.40
CA VAL A 55 -2.12 19.06 6.31
C VAL A 55 -2.00 20.04 5.15
N GLU A 56 -1.20 19.72 4.14
CA GLU A 56 -1.14 20.55 2.94
C GLU A 56 -2.31 20.24 2.00
N GLU A 57 -2.65 21.21 1.17
CA GLU A 57 -3.64 21.00 0.11
C GLU A 57 -3.15 19.92 -0.85
N GLY A 58 -4.02 18.97 -1.17
CA GLY A 58 -3.67 17.81 -2.00
C GLY A 58 -3.18 16.60 -1.23
N ASP A 59 -2.94 16.68 0.09
CA ASP A 59 -2.67 15.47 0.89
C ASP A 59 -3.94 14.60 0.97
N ALA A 60 -3.82 13.32 0.62
CA ALA A 60 -4.93 12.38 0.63
C ALA A 60 -4.91 11.45 1.83
N LEU A 61 -3.73 10.95 2.17
CA LEU A 61 -3.54 9.90 3.17
C LEU A 61 -2.32 10.16 4.05
N VAL A 62 -2.42 9.81 5.32
CA VAL A 62 -1.26 9.58 6.19
C VAL A 62 -1.29 8.14 6.67
N MET A 63 -0.23 7.37 6.39
CA MET A 63 -0.11 5.96 6.76
C MET A 63 0.98 5.77 7.80
N ALA A 64 0.66 5.14 8.92
CA ALA A 64 1.67 4.82 9.92
C ALA A 64 2.54 3.63 9.48
N THR A 65 3.86 3.76 9.61
CA THR A 65 4.81 2.65 9.41
C THR A 65 5.48 2.30 10.73
N SER A 66 5.89 1.04 10.87
CA SER A 66 6.76 0.62 11.97
C SER A 66 8.19 1.11 11.68
N GLY A 67 8.51 2.35 12.02
CA GLY A 67 9.85 2.89 11.81
C GLY A 67 10.95 1.96 12.37
N SER A 68 12.07 1.85 11.66
CA SER A 68 13.25 1.08 12.09
C SER A 68 13.82 1.52 13.45
N THR A 69 13.45 2.69 13.92
CA THR A 69 13.82 3.28 15.23
C THR A 69 12.79 2.99 16.33
N GLY A 70 11.75 2.19 16.05
CA GLY A 70 10.68 1.87 17.01
C GLY A 70 9.59 2.94 17.13
N THR A 71 9.81 4.17 16.64
CA THR A 71 8.78 5.21 16.60
C THR A 71 8.09 5.18 15.23
N PRO A 72 6.74 5.03 15.19
CA PRO A 72 6.02 5.03 13.92
C PRO A 72 6.19 6.36 13.18
N LYS A 73 6.50 6.28 11.88
CA LYS A 73 6.49 7.44 10.98
C LYS A 73 5.16 7.52 10.24
N GLY A 74 4.66 8.72 10.02
CA GLY A 74 3.48 8.95 9.19
C GLY A 74 3.89 9.27 7.75
N VAL A 75 3.64 8.38 6.83
CA VAL A 75 3.89 8.59 5.38
C VAL A 75 2.74 9.40 4.81
N VAL A 76 3.04 10.57 4.24
CA VAL A 76 2.06 11.45 3.60
C VAL A 76 2.01 11.17 2.11
N LEU A 77 0.85 10.75 1.62
CA LEU A 77 0.57 10.49 0.20
C LEU A 77 -0.43 11.52 -0.31
N THR A 78 -0.11 12.14 -1.44
CA THR A 78 -1.01 13.09 -2.10
C THR A 78 -2.07 12.38 -2.95
N HIS A 79 -3.14 13.08 -3.33
CA HIS A 79 -4.12 12.56 -4.29
C HIS A 79 -3.46 12.17 -5.61
N ASP A 80 -2.50 12.96 -6.10
CA ASP A 80 -1.76 12.65 -7.32
C ASP A 80 -0.97 11.35 -7.20
N ALA A 81 -0.27 11.14 -6.06
CA ALA A 81 0.48 9.91 -5.83
C ALA A 81 -0.43 8.68 -5.72
N VAL A 82 -1.58 8.82 -5.05
CA VAL A 82 -2.58 7.76 -4.94
C VAL A 82 -3.19 7.44 -6.30
N THR A 83 -3.51 8.46 -7.10
CA THR A 83 -4.04 8.29 -8.46
C THR A 83 -3.02 7.60 -9.36
N ALA A 84 -1.78 8.07 -9.39
CA ALA A 84 -0.71 7.44 -10.18
C ALA A 84 -0.51 5.97 -9.82
N SER A 85 -0.52 5.62 -8.53
CA SER A 85 -0.45 4.23 -8.06
C SER A 85 -1.66 3.40 -8.51
N ALA A 86 -2.87 3.95 -8.43
CA ALA A 86 -4.10 3.28 -8.82
C ALA A 86 -4.14 2.99 -10.33
N GLU A 87 -3.81 3.98 -11.15
CA GLU A 87 -3.80 3.88 -12.61
C GLU A 87 -2.74 2.89 -13.10
N ALA A 88 -1.48 3.05 -12.65
CA ALA A 88 -0.39 2.18 -13.08
C ALA A 88 -0.62 0.71 -12.67
N THR A 89 -1.15 0.47 -11.47
CA THR A 89 -1.50 -0.89 -11.02
C THR A 89 -2.65 -1.45 -11.86
N SER A 90 -3.69 -0.67 -12.11
CA SER A 90 -4.86 -1.13 -12.87
C SER A 90 -4.51 -1.43 -14.32
N ALA A 91 -3.68 -0.60 -14.94
CA ALA A 91 -3.14 -0.87 -16.28
C ALA A 91 -2.33 -2.17 -16.33
N ARG A 92 -1.42 -2.38 -15.35
CA ARG A 92 -0.60 -3.58 -15.25
C ARG A 92 -1.42 -4.86 -15.07
N LEU A 93 -2.51 -4.81 -14.32
CA LEU A 93 -3.39 -5.96 -14.05
C LEU A 93 -4.50 -6.13 -15.08
N GLY A 94 -4.59 -5.23 -16.07
CA GLY A 94 -5.66 -5.20 -17.04
C GLY A 94 -7.05 -5.10 -16.39
N VAL A 95 -7.18 -4.21 -15.40
CA VAL A 95 -8.45 -4.01 -14.68
C VAL A 95 -9.48 -3.36 -15.59
N THR A 96 -10.69 -3.89 -15.59
CA THR A 96 -11.81 -3.40 -16.37
C THR A 96 -13.00 -3.06 -15.46
N HIS A 97 -14.04 -2.46 -16.03
CA HIS A 97 -15.28 -2.14 -15.30
C HIS A 97 -16.06 -3.40 -14.85
N GLU A 98 -15.77 -4.57 -15.45
CA GLU A 98 -16.36 -5.84 -15.03
C GLU A 98 -15.70 -6.43 -13.80
N ASP A 99 -14.50 -5.96 -13.44
CA ASP A 99 -13.78 -6.45 -12.29
C ASP A 99 -14.41 -6.00 -10.97
N HIS A 100 -14.11 -6.78 -9.95
CA HIS A 100 -14.57 -6.55 -8.59
C HIS A 100 -13.41 -6.74 -7.62
N TRP A 101 -13.00 -5.66 -6.95
CA TRP A 101 -11.96 -5.69 -5.93
C TRP A 101 -12.50 -6.14 -4.57
N LEU A 102 -11.70 -6.97 -3.88
CA LEU A 102 -11.90 -7.31 -2.47
C LEU A 102 -10.78 -6.73 -1.60
N ALA A 103 -11.14 -5.86 -0.67
CA ALA A 103 -10.27 -5.40 0.41
C ALA A 103 -10.56 -6.20 1.67
N CYS A 104 -9.67 -7.12 2.03
CA CYS A 104 -9.77 -7.99 3.21
C CYS A 104 -8.54 -7.93 4.13
N LEU A 105 -7.49 -7.19 3.72
CA LEU A 105 -6.35 -6.90 4.58
C LEU A 105 -6.63 -5.67 5.45
N PRO A 106 -5.90 -5.50 6.58
CA PRO A 106 -6.10 -4.34 7.46
C PRO A 106 -5.93 -3.02 6.70
N LEU A 107 -6.92 -2.15 6.79
CA LEU A 107 -6.94 -0.85 6.09
C LEU A 107 -5.96 0.17 6.69
N SER A 108 -5.42 -0.09 7.88
CA SER A 108 -4.31 0.66 8.48
C SER A 108 -2.95 0.41 7.82
N HIS A 109 -2.88 -0.57 6.91
CA HIS A 109 -1.70 -0.86 6.10
C HIS A 109 -1.97 -0.56 4.63
N VAL A 110 -0.93 -0.10 3.94
CA VAL A 110 -1.02 0.25 2.53
C VAL A 110 -1.50 -0.90 1.65
N GLY A 111 -1.15 -2.16 1.98
CA GLY A 111 -1.61 -3.34 1.24
C GLY A 111 -3.13 -3.55 1.27
N GLY A 112 -3.82 -3.09 2.33
CA GLY A 112 -5.29 -3.10 2.42
C GLY A 112 -5.91 -1.83 1.85
N LEU A 113 -5.44 -0.65 2.28
CA LEU A 113 -6.04 0.62 1.88
C LEU A 113 -5.87 0.90 0.39
N SER A 114 -4.75 0.51 -0.23
CA SER A 114 -4.54 0.70 -1.67
C SER A 114 -5.57 -0.02 -2.55
N VAL A 115 -6.22 -1.08 -2.06
CA VAL A 115 -7.32 -1.71 -2.77
C VAL A 115 -8.55 -0.80 -2.80
N VAL A 116 -8.85 -0.15 -1.66
CA VAL A 116 -9.96 0.81 -1.57
C VAL A 116 -9.70 2.01 -2.47
N THR A 117 -8.55 2.66 -2.32
CA THR A 117 -8.22 3.86 -3.12
C THR A 117 -8.18 3.55 -4.61
N ARG A 118 -7.63 2.41 -4.99
CA ARG A 118 -7.58 1.95 -6.39
C ARG A 118 -8.98 1.77 -6.97
N ALA A 119 -9.87 1.06 -6.26
CA ALA A 119 -11.23 0.86 -6.70
C ALA A 119 -12.01 2.17 -6.84
N LEU A 120 -11.80 3.12 -5.92
CA LEU A 120 -12.42 4.44 -5.98
C LEU A 120 -11.96 5.24 -7.21
N HIS A 121 -10.64 5.30 -7.46
CA HIS A 121 -10.07 6.03 -8.60
C HIS A 121 -10.42 5.42 -9.95
N THR A 122 -10.54 4.09 -10.04
CA THR A 122 -10.85 3.39 -11.30
C THR A 122 -12.34 3.12 -11.47
N HIS A 123 -13.18 3.56 -10.51
CA HIS A 123 -14.62 3.29 -10.50
C HIS A 123 -14.98 1.81 -10.66
N THR A 124 -14.12 0.94 -10.10
CA THR A 124 -14.29 -0.50 -10.12
C THR A 124 -15.14 -0.93 -8.92
N ARG A 125 -15.95 -1.97 -9.08
CA ARG A 125 -16.73 -2.54 -7.98
C ARG A 125 -15.82 -2.93 -6.81
N LEU A 126 -16.26 -2.66 -5.57
CA LEU A 126 -15.49 -2.88 -4.35
C LEU A 126 -16.33 -3.56 -3.27
N THR A 127 -15.77 -4.59 -2.67
CA THR A 127 -16.22 -5.14 -1.38
C THR A 127 -15.12 -4.93 -0.34
N VAL A 128 -15.50 -4.41 0.83
CA VAL A 128 -14.57 -4.19 1.95
C VAL A 128 -15.03 -5.04 3.14
N LEU A 129 -14.15 -5.94 3.60
CA LEU A 129 -14.39 -6.77 4.78
C LEU A 129 -13.74 -6.14 6.02
N PRO A 130 -14.28 -6.40 7.22
CA PRO A 130 -13.66 -5.94 8.47
C PRO A 130 -12.25 -6.50 8.71
N GLY A 131 -11.92 -7.60 8.05
CA GLY A 131 -10.65 -8.29 8.10
C GLY A 131 -10.69 -9.56 7.26
N PHE A 132 -9.60 -10.32 7.29
CA PHE A 132 -9.51 -11.58 6.57
C PHE A 132 -10.30 -12.68 7.30
N GLU A 133 -11.33 -13.20 6.65
CA GLU A 133 -12.07 -14.40 7.05
C GLU A 133 -12.26 -15.26 5.80
N THR A 134 -11.85 -16.54 5.86
CA THR A 134 -11.72 -17.43 4.70
C THR A 134 -13.03 -17.57 3.93
N THR A 135 -14.14 -17.87 4.63
CA THR A 135 -15.45 -18.06 4.00
C THR A 135 -15.94 -16.78 3.32
N ALA A 136 -15.83 -15.64 4.01
CA ALA A 136 -16.26 -14.35 3.45
C ALA A 136 -15.41 -13.94 2.22
N VAL A 137 -14.11 -14.27 2.22
CA VAL A 137 -13.22 -14.03 1.07
C VAL A 137 -13.63 -14.91 -0.11
N ASP A 138 -13.83 -16.21 0.12
CA ASP A 138 -14.18 -17.18 -0.92
C ASP A 138 -15.59 -16.94 -1.50
N GLU A 139 -16.51 -16.42 -0.70
CA GLU A 139 -17.90 -16.15 -1.11
C GLU A 139 -18.14 -14.72 -1.60
N SER A 140 -17.09 -13.88 -1.62
CA SER A 140 -17.22 -12.46 -1.99
C SER A 140 -17.67 -12.22 -3.42
N GLY A 141 -17.46 -13.17 -4.31
CA GLY A 141 -17.68 -13.01 -5.76
C GLY A 141 -16.73 -11.99 -6.41
N ALA A 142 -15.64 -11.61 -5.73
CA ALA A 142 -14.65 -10.71 -6.27
C ALA A 142 -13.78 -11.42 -7.33
N THR A 143 -13.32 -10.66 -8.32
CA THR A 143 -12.38 -11.13 -9.35
C THR A 143 -10.93 -10.82 -8.99
N LEU A 144 -10.72 -9.81 -8.15
CA LEU A 144 -9.39 -9.31 -7.76
C LEU A 144 -9.28 -9.22 -6.24
N VAL A 145 -8.15 -9.69 -5.70
CA VAL A 145 -7.87 -9.60 -4.27
C VAL A 145 -6.39 -9.32 -4.02
N SER A 146 -6.09 -8.53 -2.97
CA SER A 146 -4.72 -8.38 -2.46
C SER A 146 -4.54 -9.22 -1.20
N LEU A 147 -3.48 -10.03 -1.15
CA LEU A 147 -3.20 -10.95 -0.06
C LEU A 147 -1.72 -10.90 0.36
N VAL A 148 -1.45 -11.52 1.50
CA VAL A 148 -0.10 -11.88 1.95
C VAL A 148 0.09 -13.39 1.89
N ALA A 149 1.33 -13.88 1.89
CA ALA A 149 1.63 -15.31 1.72
C ALA A 149 0.91 -16.23 2.72
N THR A 150 0.70 -15.77 3.95
CA THR A 150 0.00 -16.54 5.00
C THR A 150 -1.49 -16.69 4.76
N THR A 151 -2.14 -15.73 4.10
CA THR A 151 -3.57 -15.78 3.77
C THR A 151 -3.84 -16.52 2.47
N LEU A 152 -2.89 -16.47 1.50
CA LEU A 152 -3.01 -17.18 0.23
C LEU A 152 -3.30 -18.68 0.38
N ARG A 153 -2.69 -19.33 1.39
CA ARG A 153 -2.87 -20.77 1.65
C ARG A 153 -4.21 -21.14 2.29
N ARG A 154 -5.04 -20.15 2.58
CA ARG A 154 -6.30 -20.33 3.33
C ARG A 154 -7.54 -20.12 2.48
N ILE A 155 -7.37 -19.80 1.19
CA ILE A 155 -8.46 -19.50 0.25
C ILE A 155 -8.49 -20.49 -0.90
N HIS A 156 -9.54 -20.43 -1.71
CA HIS A 156 -9.66 -21.12 -2.99
C HIS A 156 -9.22 -20.17 -4.13
N PRO A 157 -7.93 -20.22 -4.54
CA PRO A 157 -7.37 -19.24 -5.47
C PRO A 157 -8.06 -19.21 -6.84
N GLU A 158 -8.64 -20.33 -7.27
CA GLU A 158 -9.37 -20.46 -8.55
C GLU A 158 -10.64 -19.59 -8.62
N ARG A 159 -11.10 -19.06 -7.49
CA ARG A 159 -12.24 -18.14 -7.43
C ARG A 159 -11.91 -16.73 -7.93
N PHE A 160 -10.63 -16.39 -8.02
CA PHE A 160 -10.16 -15.07 -8.41
C PHE A 160 -9.51 -15.10 -9.80
N ARG A 161 -9.75 -14.06 -10.58
CA ARG A 161 -9.03 -13.84 -11.83
C ARG A 161 -7.55 -13.52 -11.56
N THR A 162 -7.31 -12.66 -10.56
CA THR A 162 -5.96 -12.25 -10.19
C THR A 162 -5.83 -12.06 -8.68
N ILE A 163 -4.79 -12.63 -8.12
CA ILE A 163 -4.38 -12.46 -6.73
C ILE A 163 -3.10 -11.64 -6.70
N VAL A 164 -3.16 -10.43 -6.11
CA VAL A 164 -1.99 -9.58 -5.91
C VAL A 164 -1.34 -9.97 -4.59
N LEU A 165 -0.11 -10.48 -4.63
CA LEU A 165 0.60 -10.98 -3.47
C LEU A 165 1.75 -10.08 -3.08
N GLY A 166 1.66 -9.47 -1.90
CA GLY A 166 2.68 -8.55 -1.38
C GLY A 166 3.07 -8.82 0.07
N GLY A 167 3.83 -7.89 0.63
CA GLY A 167 4.17 -7.84 2.06
C GLY A 167 5.24 -8.84 2.52
N GLY A 168 5.93 -9.52 1.62
CA GLY A 168 7.01 -10.45 1.96
C GLY A 168 7.41 -11.36 0.80
N ARG A 169 8.32 -12.29 1.07
CA ARG A 169 8.80 -13.23 0.05
C ARG A 169 7.66 -14.15 -0.41
N PRO A 170 7.37 -14.21 -1.71
CA PRO A 170 6.30 -15.07 -2.22
C PRO A 170 6.69 -16.56 -2.10
N PRO A 171 5.72 -17.47 -1.86
CA PRO A 171 5.96 -18.90 -1.91
C PRO A 171 6.29 -19.35 -3.34
N ALA A 172 7.17 -20.37 -3.45
CA ALA A 172 7.57 -20.89 -4.75
C ALA A 172 6.44 -21.64 -5.48
N ASP A 173 5.53 -22.25 -4.72
CA ASP A 173 4.39 -23.07 -5.15
C ASP A 173 3.08 -22.26 -5.26
N ARG A 174 3.16 -20.97 -5.58
CA ARG A 174 1.98 -20.10 -5.69
C ARG A 174 1.12 -20.46 -6.92
N PRO A 175 -0.21 -20.24 -6.83
CA PRO A 175 -1.13 -20.43 -7.95
C PRO A 175 -0.76 -19.57 -9.16
N PRO A 176 -1.04 -20.01 -10.41
CA PRO A 176 -0.61 -19.33 -11.64
C PRO A 176 -1.29 -17.96 -11.85
N ASN A 177 -2.44 -17.72 -11.23
CA ASN A 177 -3.14 -16.42 -11.24
C ASN A 177 -2.64 -15.45 -10.15
N THR A 178 -1.49 -15.72 -9.54
CA THR A 178 -0.86 -14.87 -8.53
C THR A 178 0.19 -13.98 -9.17
N VAL A 179 0.06 -12.67 -8.97
CA VAL A 179 1.04 -11.65 -9.35
C VAL A 179 1.75 -11.16 -8.10
N THR A 180 3.07 -11.25 -8.06
CA THR A 180 3.86 -10.81 -6.90
C THR A 180 4.17 -9.32 -6.98
N THR A 181 4.23 -8.65 -5.81
CA THR A 181 4.53 -7.22 -5.79
C THR A 181 5.64 -6.88 -4.80
N TYR A 182 6.46 -5.91 -5.19
CA TYR A 182 7.38 -5.21 -4.30
C TYR A 182 7.00 -3.74 -4.23
N GLY A 183 7.01 -3.19 -3.04
CA GLY A 183 6.72 -1.81 -2.71
C GLY A 183 6.62 -1.63 -1.20
N MET A 184 6.39 -0.40 -0.80
CA MET A 184 6.35 0.00 0.61
C MET A 184 5.28 1.05 0.85
N THR A 185 5.11 1.48 2.09
CA THR A 185 4.14 2.54 2.40
C THR A 185 4.48 3.84 1.69
N GLU A 186 5.76 4.14 1.56
CA GLU A 186 6.31 5.32 0.89
C GLU A 186 6.02 5.36 -0.62
N THR A 187 5.63 4.23 -1.21
CA THR A 187 5.22 4.13 -2.63
C THR A 187 3.71 3.99 -2.80
N GLY A 188 2.92 4.13 -1.72
CA GLY A 188 1.47 4.04 -1.73
C GLY A 188 0.90 2.65 -2.02
N SER A 189 1.70 1.73 -2.58
CA SER A 189 1.33 0.36 -2.96
C SER A 189 2.58 -0.38 -3.48
N GLY A 190 2.38 -1.56 -4.12
CA GLY A 190 3.40 -2.19 -4.95
C GLY A 190 3.74 -1.34 -6.17
N VAL A 191 5.02 -1.28 -6.50
CA VAL A 191 5.55 -0.54 -7.68
C VAL A 191 6.32 -1.43 -8.65
N VAL A 192 6.60 -2.68 -8.26
CA VAL A 192 7.20 -3.70 -9.12
C VAL A 192 6.29 -4.92 -9.07
N TYR A 193 5.90 -5.43 -10.22
CA TYR A 193 4.99 -6.57 -10.37
C TYR A 193 5.69 -7.68 -11.13
N ASP A 194 5.84 -8.86 -10.52
CA ASP A 194 6.61 -10.00 -11.04
C ASP A 194 8.01 -9.61 -11.52
N GLY A 195 8.67 -8.71 -10.77
CA GLY A 195 10.01 -8.20 -11.07
C GLY A 195 10.05 -7.08 -12.13
N VAL A 196 8.91 -6.67 -12.68
CA VAL A 196 8.83 -5.60 -13.70
C VAL A 196 8.26 -4.32 -13.08
N PRO A 197 8.93 -3.17 -13.19
CA PRO A 197 8.41 -1.89 -12.72
C PRO A 197 7.06 -1.54 -13.34
N LEU A 198 6.22 -0.84 -12.60
CA LEU A 198 5.02 -0.22 -13.14
C LEU A 198 5.39 0.96 -14.06
N ASP A 199 4.48 1.35 -14.93
CA ASP A 199 4.65 2.52 -15.79
C ASP A 199 4.86 3.78 -14.93
N GLY A 200 5.85 4.59 -15.31
CA GLY A 200 6.27 5.78 -14.57
C GLY A 200 7.18 5.51 -13.36
N VAL A 201 7.50 4.25 -13.05
CA VAL A 201 8.46 3.90 -12.00
C VAL A 201 9.84 3.67 -12.59
N GLU A 202 10.81 4.41 -12.07
CA GLU A 202 12.23 4.22 -12.37
C GLU A 202 12.89 3.51 -11.18
N ILE A 203 13.78 2.58 -11.49
CA ILE A 203 14.56 1.82 -10.51
C ILE A 203 16.05 1.95 -10.82
N ASP A 204 16.79 2.33 -9.80
CA ASP A 204 18.25 2.24 -9.80
C ASP A 204 18.68 1.24 -8.72
N VAL A 205 19.66 0.40 -9.06
CA VAL A 205 20.31 -0.48 -8.10
C VAL A 205 21.73 0.04 -7.93
N ALA A 206 21.99 0.66 -6.79
CA ALA A 206 23.27 1.28 -6.50
C ALA A 206 24.42 0.26 -6.44
N ALA A 207 25.66 0.71 -6.46
CA ALA A 207 26.85 -0.16 -6.48
C ALA A 207 26.95 -1.07 -5.23
N ASP A 208 26.34 -0.68 -4.13
CA ASP A 208 26.25 -1.47 -2.88
C ASP A 208 25.00 -2.38 -2.84
N GLY A 209 24.26 -2.44 -3.95
CA GLY A 209 23.06 -3.25 -4.12
C GLY A 209 21.76 -2.61 -3.61
N GLU A 210 21.79 -1.38 -3.06
CA GLU A 210 20.57 -0.73 -2.59
C GLU A 210 19.63 -0.39 -3.74
N ILE A 211 18.37 -0.79 -3.60
CA ILE A 211 17.30 -0.41 -4.52
C ILE A 211 16.88 1.03 -4.23
N ARG A 212 16.87 1.85 -5.26
CA ARG A 212 16.33 3.22 -5.21
C ARG A 212 15.16 3.34 -6.18
N LEU A 213 14.14 4.06 -5.78
CA LEU A 213 12.89 4.23 -6.52
C LEU A 213 12.66 5.70 -6.85
N ARG A 214 12.16 5.98 -8.06
CA ARG A 214 11.65 7.29 -8.46
C ARG A 214 10.36 7.11 -9.23
N GLY A 215 9.38 8.00 -9.00
CA GLY A 215 8.12 7.96 -9.73
C GLY A 215 7.04 8.81 -9.07
N PRO A 216 5.92 9.01 -9.77
CA PRO A 216 4.85 9.92 -9.33
C PRO A 216 4.06 9.41 -8.11
N MET A 217 4.19 8.11 -7.75
CA MET A 217 3.48 7.51 -6.63
C MET A 217 4.26 7.58 -5.30
N LEU A 218 5.43 8.24 -5.25
CA LEU A 218 6.19 8.38 -4.02
C LEU A 218 5.50 9.32 -3.03
N LEU A 219 5.78 9.09 -1.74
CA LEU A 219 5.35 9.98 -0.67
C LEU A 219 5.84 11.42 -0.92
N ARG A 220 5.05 12.39 -0.45
CA ARG A 220 5.48 13.78 -0.43
C ARG A 220 6.55 14.01 0.66
N CYS A 221 6.27 13.53 1.88
CA CYS A 221 7.15 13.61 3.03
C CYS A 221 6.67 12.68 4.15
N TYR A 222 7.41 12.62 5.25
CA TYR A 222 6.87 12.11 6.51
C TYR A 222 6.08 13.19 7.25
N ARG A 223 5.20 12.79 8.15
CA ARG A 223 4.35 13.69 8.95
C ARG A 223 5.12 14.65 9.86
N ASP A 224 6.38 14.36 10.16
CA ASP A 224 7.29 15.24 10.88
C ASP A 224 7.95 16.31 9.99
N GLY A 225 7.67 16.29 8.68
CA GLY A 225 8.22 17.19 7.68
C GLY A 225 9.53 16.72 7.05
N SER A 226 10.13 15.64 7.53
CA SER A 226 11.33 15.07 6.90
C SER A 226 10.96 14.36 5.59
N SER A 227 11.89 14.34 4.63
CA SER A 227 11.73 13.60 3.37
C SER A 227 12.84 12.57 3.22
N PRO A 228 12.51 11.30 2.88
CA PRO A 228 13.51 10.31 2.50
C PRO A 228 13.89 10.38 1.00
N VAL A 229 13.21 11.24 0.24
CA VAL A 229 13.48 11.45 -1.19
C VAL A 229 14.58 12.51 -1.31
N ASP A 230 15.61 12.21 -2.06
CA ASP A 230 16.74 13.13 -2.31
C ASP A 230 16.39 14.24 -3.31
N ALA A 231 17.37 15.13 -3.57
CA ALA A 231 17.18 16.28 -4.48
C ALA A 231 16.95 15.90 -5.94
N ASP A 232 17.36 14.68 -6.34
CA ASP A 232 17.16 14.13 -7.69
C ASP A 232 15.87 13.30 -7.80
N GLY A 233 15.08 13.24 -6.73
CA GLY A 233 13.79 12.54 -6.67
C GLY A 233 13.89 11.05 -6.37
N TRP A 234 15.04 10.56 -5.89
CA TRP A 234 15.22 9.16 -5.54
C TRP A 234 14.90 8.86 -4.07
N LEU A 235 14.08 7.83 -3.86
CA LEU A 235 13.83 7.22 -2.57
C LEU A 235 14.81 6.07 -2.35
N ALA A 236 15.69 6.17 -1.35
CA ALA A 236 16.51 5.07 -0.87
C ALA A 236 15.64 4.14 -0.01
N THR A 237 15.48 2.89 -0.46
CA THR A 237 14.50 1.96 0.16
C THR A 237 15.02 1.25 1.39
N GLY A 238 16.35 1.12 1.54
CA GLY A 238 17.01 0.24 2.50
C GLY A 238 16.89 -1.25 2.17
N ASP A 239 16.32 -1.59 1.01
CA ASP A 239 16.26 -2.95 0.49
C ASP A 239 17.40 -3.18 -0.49
N LEU A 240 17.93 -4.40 -0.53
CA LEU A 240 18.96 -4.82 -1.47
C LEU A 240 18.33 -5.66 -2.58
N GLY A 241 18.90 -5.55 -3.78
CA GLY A 241 18.45 -6.31 -4.93
C GLY A 241 19.40 -6.23 -6.10
N ARG A 242 19.01 -6.87 -7.18
CA ARG A 242 19.76 -6.89 -8.44
C ARG A 242 18.85 -7.11 -9.63
N TRP A 243 19.29 -6.70 -10.78
CA TRP A 243 18.67 -7.08 -12.04
C TRP A 243 19.08 -8.51 -12.42
N LEU A 244 18.12 -9.31 -12.84
CA LEU A 244 18.33 -10.63 -13.43
C LEU A 244 18.61 -10.48 -14.93
N ASP A 245 19.15 -11.56 -15.55
CA ASP A 245 19.48 -11.59 -16.99
C ASP A 245 18.24 -11.37 -17.89
N ASP A 246 17.04 -11.69 -17.39
CA ASP A 246 15.78 -11.47 -18.09
C ASP A 246 15.20 -10.06 -17.92
N GLY A 247 15.95 -9.15 -17.28
CA GLY A 247 15.55 -7.76 -17.04
C GLY A 247 14.58 -7.58 -15.87
N ARG A 248 14.36 -8.58 -15.03
CA ARG A 248 13.51 -8.47 -13.86
C ARG A 248 14.30 -8.07 -12.62
N LEU A 249 13.72 -7.23 -11.78
CA LEU A 249 14.26 -6.93 -10.46
C LEU A 249 14.06 -8.12 -9.53
N HIS A 250 15.15 -8.55 -8.90
CA HIS A 250 15.13 -9.48 -7.78
C HIS A 250 15.44 -8.72 -6.49
N VAL A 251 14.55 -8.82 -5.50
CA VAL A 251 14.74 -8.23 -4.17
C VAL A 251 15.35 -9.31 -3.26
N ASP A 252 16.55 -9.03 -2.76
CA ASP A 252 17.28 -9.96 -1.89
C ASP A 252 16.80 -9.86 -0.43
N GLY A 253 16.42 -8.67 0.04
CA GLY A 253 15.88 -8.41 1.38
C GLY A 253 16.31 -7.06 1.97
N ARG A 254 16.01 -6.85 3.24
CA ARG A 254 16.42 -5.65 3.98
C ARG A 254 17.92 -5.66 4.26
N ARG A 255 18.59 -4.51 4.08
CA ARG A 255 20.01 -4.32 4.40
C ARG A 255 20.34 -4.69 5.86
N GLY A 256 19.46 -4.34 6.82
CA GLY A 256 19.64 -4.61 8.24
C GLY A 256 19.36 -6.06 8.66
N ASP A 257 18.67 -6.84 7.85
CA ASP A 257 18.28 -8.22 8.15
C ASP A 257 19.22 -9.26 7.53
N MET A 258 20.16 -8.82 6.69
CA MET A 258 21.14 -9.70 6.06
C MET A 258 22.24 -10.03 7.07
N ILE A 259 22.23 -11.27 7.56
CA ILE A 259 23.36 -11.83 8.33
C ILE A 259 24.49 -12.08 7.33
N VAL A 260 25.57 -11.30 7.44
CA VAL A 260 26.82 -11.61 6.73
C VAL A 260 27.43 -12.84 7.41
N THR A 261 27.25 -14.01 6.79
CA THR A 261 27.93 -15.27 7.20
C THR A 261 29.28 -15.40 6.52
#